data_9e0fa1c9cc57f0322395d2ea8a22225a
#
_entry.id   9e0fa1c9cc57f0322395d2ea8a22225a
#
_cell.length_a   1.000
_cell.length_b   1.000
_cell.length_c   1.000
_cell.angle_alpha   90.00
_cell.angle_beta   90.00
_cell.angle_gamma   90.00
#
_symmetry.space_group_name_H-M   'P 1'
#
loop_
_entity.id
_entity.type
_entity.pdbx_description
1 polymer ?
#
loop_
_entity_poly.entity_id
_entity_poly.type
_entity_poly.pdbx_seq_one_letter_code
_entity_poly.pdbx_strand_id
1 'polypeptide(L)'
;MKYGLIGEHLTHSYSCEIHAQIADYEYELHELRPDELGEFMTKREFNAINVTIPYKQDVIPYLDEISETAKRIGAVNTVVNRSGKLYGDNTDFPGMLALAKHAGVDMKGKKVLILGTGGASKTAHALAEFMGAKSVDYVSRSGKGGSITYEQAVQEHNDAQIIINATPAGMFPKVGGRPIDISSFPKLEGVLDAIYNPLRTNLILDAQERGIPAEGGLYMLSAQAVYALAVFQSIELDESLIKSAFDSVKSAKQNIVLVGMPSSGKTTVGKILAEKSGKELA
;
A
#
# COMPACT_ATOMS: atom_id res chain seq x y z
N MET A 1 18.85 15.76 0.95
CA MET A 1 17.41 15.48 1.14
C MET A 1 17.03 15.70 2.60
N LYS A 2 15.98 16.50 2.88
CA LYS A 2 15.50 16.68 4.27
C LYS A 2 14.38 15.71 4.61
N TYR A 3 13.44 15.57 3.70
CA TYR A 3 12.33 14.61 3.80
C TYR A 3 12.20 13.86 2.48
N GLY A 4 11.86 12.58 2.51
CA GLY A 4 11.70 11.83 1.27
C GLY A 4 11.50 10.34 1.46
N LEU A 5 11.52 9.63 0.33
CA LEU A 5 11.41 8.17 0.23
C LEU A 5 12.72 7.61 -0.30
N ILE A 6 13.26 6.60 0.38
CA ILE A 6 14.37 5.80 -0.13
C ILE A 6 13.91 4.41 -0.56
N GLY A 7 14.45 3.93 -1.66
CA GLY A 7 14.19 2.60 -2.24
C GLY A 7 15.08 2.36 -3.44
N GLU A 8 15.00 1.19 -4.05
CA GLU A 8 15.82 0.86 -5.22
C GLU A 8 15.21 1.38 -6.53
N HIS A 9 13.86 1.33 -6.66
CA HIS A 9 13.13 1.78 -7.85
C HIS A 9 11.87 2.56 -7.43
N LEU A 10 11.84 3.86 -7.67
CA LEU A 10 10.81 4.78 -7.15
C LEU A 10 9.98 5.49 -8.25
N THR A 11 10.27 5.24 -9.53
CA THR A 11 9.69 5.95 -10.70
C THR A 11 8.15 6.00 -10.74
N HIS A 12 7.46 5.13 -10.04
CA HIS A 12 6.00 5.05 -10.03
C HIS A 12 5.36 5.35 -8.66
N SER A 13 6.13 5.96 -7.76
CA SER A 13 5.65 6.30 -6.42
C SER A 13 4.74 7.53 -6.44
N TYR A 14 3.60 7.46 -5.77
CA TYR A 14 2.70 8.60 -5.54
C TYR A 14 3.01 9.35 -4.24
N SER A 15 4.09 8.99 -3.54
CA SER A 15 4.41 9.58 -2.23
C SER A 15 4.64 11.09 -2.30
N CYS A 16 5.34 11.59 -3.33
CA CYS A 16 5.52 13.05 -3.50
C CYS A 16 4.19 13.77 -3.68
N GLU A 17 3.29 13.22 -4.49
CA GLU A 17 1.98 13.81 -4.73
C GLU A 17 1.12 13.84 -3.45
N ILE A 18 1.22 12.81 -2.61
CA ILE A 18 0.51 12.74 -1.34
C ILE A 18 1.10 13.72 -0.34
N HIS A 19 2.43 13.70 -0.14
CA HIS A 19 3.10 14.59 0.83
C HIS A 19 2.93 16.07 0.47
N ALA A 20 2.93 16.42 -0.81
CA ALA A 20 2.66 17.80 -1.26
C ALA A 20 1.25 18.32 -0.87
N GLN A 21 0.32 17.44 -0.53
CA GLN A 21 -1.04 17.83 -0.13
C GLN A 21 -1.23 17.89 1.38
N ILE A 22 -0.41 17.15 2.13
CA ILE A 22 -0.58 17.00 3.57
C ILE A 22 0.47 17.74 4.40
N ALA A 23 1.51 18.30 3.75
CA ALA A 23 2.66 18.88 4.46
C ALA A 23 3.26 20.07 3.72
N ASP A 24 3.89 20.98 4.48
CA ASP A 24 4.55 22.19 3.97
C ASP A 24 6.06 22.00 3.69
N TYR A 25 6.55 20.76 3.66
CA TYR A 25 7.94 20.45 3.36
C TYR A 25 8.08 19.83 1.96
N GLU A 26 9.24 20.05 1.35
CA GLU A 26 9.62 19.37 0.12
C GLU A 26 9.91 17.89 0.40
N TYR A 27 9.29 17.00 -0.38
CA TYR A 27 9.45 15.56 -0.25
C TYR A 27 10.05 14.98 -1.53
N GLU A 28 11.20 14.33 -1.40
CA GLU A 28 12.01 13.86 -2.51
C GLU A 28 11.99 12.34 -2.65
N LEU A 29 12.12 11.83 -3.88
CA LEU A 29 12.39 10.41 -4.13
C LEU A 29 13.90 10.23 -4.30
N HIS A 30 14.48 9.33 -3.53
CA HIS A 30 15.90 9.07 -3.54
C HIS A 30 16.19 7.60 -3.79
N GLU A 31 16.47 7.25 -5.04
CA GLU A 31 16.85 5.88 -5.41
C GLU A 31 18.26 5.59 -4.92
N LEU A 32 18.42 4.48 -4.22
CA LEU A 32 19.68 3.99 -3.69
C LEU A 32 19.94 2.57 -4.18
N ARG A 33 21.16 2.30 -4.61
CA ARG A 33 21.61 0.93 -4.79
C ARG A 33 21.88 0.26 -3.43
N PRO A 34 21.86 -1.07 -3.34
CA PRO A 34 22.09 -1.78 -2.07
C PRO A 34 23.44 -1.44 -1.41
N ASP A 35 24.48 -1.19 -2.21
CA ASP A 35 25.82 -0.80 -1.72
C ASP A 35 25.91 0.63 -1.19
N GLU A 36 24.95 1.50 -1.50
CA GLU A 36 24.89 2.92 -1.08
C GLU A 36 24.13 3.12 0.24
N LEU A 37 23.26 2.16 0.61
CA LEU A 37 22.39 2.28 1.80
C LEU A 37 23.18 2.53 3.09
N GLY A 38 24.28 1.79 3.29
CA GLY A 38 25.09 1.88 4.50
C GLY A 38 25.71 3.28 4.68
N GLU A 39 26.25 3.86 3.61
CA GLU A 39 26.80 5.21 3.62
C GLU A 39 25.73 6.25 3.89
N PHE A 40 24.60 6.17 3.19
CA PHE A 40 23.46 7.07 3.37
C PHE A 40 22.94 7.09 4.80
N MET A 41 22.69 5.91 5.39
CA MET A 41 22.18 5.80 6.75
C MET A 41 23.18 6.25 7.82
N THR A 42 24.48 6.04 7.57
CA THR A 42 25.56 6.45 8.49
C THR A 42 25.78 7.97 8.50
N LYS A 43 25.64 8.64 7.36
CA LYS A 43 25.75 10.11 7.25
C LYS A 43 24.66 10.86 8.00
N ARG A 44 23.47 10.27 8.12
CA ARG A 44 22.32 10.84 8.84
C ARG A 44 21.95 12.26 8.38
N GLU A 45 22.15 12.60 7.10
CA GLU A 45 21.93 13.94 6.53
C GLU A 45 20.48 14.13 6.05
N PHE A 46 19.53 13.72 6.88
CA PHE A 46 18.09 13.90 6.66
C PHE A 46 17.37 14.21 7.98
N ASN A 47 16.20 14.82 7.89
CA ASN A 47 15.32 15.03 9.04
C ASN A 47 14.43 13.79 9.28
N ALA A 48 13.76 13.33 8.21
CA ALA A 48 12.96 12.13 8.27
C ALA A 48 12.77 11.54 6.86
N ILE A 49 12.66 10.22 6.80
CA ILE A 49 12.49 9.48 5.55
C ILE A 49 11.48 8.36 5.69
N ASN A 50 10.76 8.08 4.61
CA ASN A 50 10.14 6.79 4.43
C ASN A 50 11.10 5.82 3.75
N VAL A 51 10.90 4.53 3.99
CA VAL A 51 11.71 3.44 3.46
C VAL A 51 10.81 2.45 2.75
N THR A 52 11.14 2.13 1.49
CA THR A 52 10.41 1.08 0.76
C THR A 52 11.32 -0.07 0.33
N ILE A 53 10.82 -0.93 -0.51
CA ILE A 53 11.51 -2.12 -1.03
C ILE A 53 12.86 -1.71 -1.68
N PRO A 54 13.94 -2.46 -1.40
CA PRO A 54 14.01 -3.67 -0.56
C PRO A 54 14.37 -3.39 0.91
N TYR A 55 14.61 -2.15 1.32
CA TYR A 55 15.40 -1.71 2.48
C TYR A 55 14.68 -1.72 3.83
N LYS A 56 13.40 -2.08 3.91
CA LYS A 56 12.62 -2.01 5.17
C LYS A 56 13.18 -2.84 6.34
N GLN A 57 13.98 -3.85 6.05
CA GLN A 57 14.71 -4.65 7.07
C GLN A 57 16.16 -4.20 7.18
N ASP A 58 16.77 -3.82 6.05
CA ASP A 58 18.19 -3.50 5.97
C ASP A 58 18.55 -2.19 6.67
N VAL A 59 17.58 -1.29 6.89
CA VAL A 59 17.80 -0.06 7.68
C VAL A 59 17.87 -0.30 9.19
N ILE A 60 17.30 -1.41 9.69
CA ILE A 60 17.19 -1.69 11.12
C ILE A 60 18.54 -1.62 11.87
N PRO A 61 19.65 -2.19 11.34
CA PRO A 61 20.94 -2.14 12.02
C PRO A 61 21.54 -0.73 12.23
N TYR A 62 21.03 0.28 11.49
CA TYR A 62 21.50 1.68 11.58
C TYR A 62 20.70 2.53 12.57
N LEU A 63 19.62 1.98 13.14
CA LEU A 63 18.70 2.71 14.00
C LEU A 63 19.12 2.62 15.46
N ASP A 64 19.02 3.74 16.18
CA ASP A 64 19.31 3.80 17.62
C ASP A 64 18.09 3.32 18.43
N GLU A 65 16.89 3.58 17.97
CA GLU A 65 15.63 3.19 18.60
C GLU A 65 14.61 2.73 17.58
N ILE A 66 13.76 1.77 17.95
CA ILE A 66 12.71 1.21 17.08
C ILE A 66 11.42 1.09 17.89
N SER A 67 10.29 1.51 17.33
CA SER A 67 8.96 1.38 17.94
C SER A 67 8.59 -0.09 18.18
N GLU A 68 7.72 -0.34 19.15
CA GLU A 68 7.23 -1.69 19.44
C GLU A 68 6.50 -2.30 18.24
N THR A 69 5.76 -1.49 17.48
CA THR A 69 5.10 -1.91 16.23
C THR A 69 6.12 -2.39 15.19
N ALA A 70 7.16 -1.60 14.93
CA ALA A 70 8.20 -1.96 13.97
C ALA A 70 9.01 -3.20 14.41
N LYS A 71 9.30 -3.34 15.72
CA LYS A 71 9.94 -4.54 16.28
C LYS A 71 9.10 -5.80 16.06
N ARG A 72 7.80 -5.72 16.37
CA ARG A 72 6.87 -6.85 16.22
C ARG A 72 6.74 -7.29 14.76
N ILE A 73 6.70 -6.35 13.83
CA ILE A 73 6.60 -6.62 12.39
C ILE A 73 7.95 -7.07 11.81
N GLY A 74 9.06 -6.62 12.39
CA GLY A 74 10.41 -6.86 11.87
C GLY A 74 10.69 -6.08 10.58
N ALA A 75 10.09 -4.89 10.44
CA ALA A 75 10.30 -4.01 9.29
C ALA A 75 10.04 -2.54 9.69
N VAL A 76 10.85 -1.65 9.15
CA VAL A 76 10.76 -0.19 9.33
C VAL A 76 10.48 0.46 7.98
N ASN A 77 9.45 1.30 7.90
CA ASN A 77 9.15 2.11 6.71
C ASN A 77 9.23 3.61 6.96
N THR A 78 9.53 4.02 8.20
CA THR A 78 9.58 5.43 8.61
C THR A 78 10.76 5.61 9.56
N VAL A 79 11.66 6.55 9.25
CA VAL A 79 12.84 6.85 10.08
C VAL A 79 12.91 8.35 10.31
N VAL A 80 13.07 8.77 11.57
CA VAL A 80 13.23 10.16 11.97
C VAL A 80 14.59 10.36 12.63
N ASN A 81 15.28 11.42 12.22
CA ASN A 81 16.51 11.87 12.86
C ASN A 81 16.18 12.88 13.97
N ARG A 82 16.29 12.48 15.20
CA ARG A 82 16.10 13.33 16.37
C ARG A 82 17.45 13.69 16.98
N SER A 83 17.99 14.86 16.58
CA SER A 83 19.29 15.38 17.06
C SER A 83 20.43 14.35 16.88
N GLY A 84 20.52 13.70 15.75
CA GLY A 84 21.56 12.72 15.42
C GLY A 84 21.22 11.28 15.81
N LYS A 85 20.15 11.03 16.55
CA LYS A 85 19.63 9.67 16.81
C LYS A 85 18.54 9.30 15.81
N LEU A 86 18.64 8.11 15.24
CA LEU A 86 17.67 7.57 14.29
C LEU A 86 16.62 6.73 15.02
N TYR A 87 15.38 7.18 14.92
CA TYR A 87 14.21 6.47 15.44
C TYR A 87 13.43 5.84 14.27
N GLY A 88 13.19 4.54 14.35
CA GLY A 88 12.45 3.78 13.33
C GLY A 88 11.04 3.41 13.76
N ASP A 89 10.09 3.52 12.82
CA ASP A 89 8.69 3.15 13.01
C ASP A 89 8.13 2.40 11.80
N ASN A 90 6.92 1.86 11.95
CA ASN A 90 6.19 1.21 10.86
C ASN A 90 4.80 1.80 10.72
N THR A 91 4.62 2.70 9.75
CA THR A 91 3.34 3.33 9.42
C THR A 91 2.52 2.53 8.39
N ASP A 92 3.08 1.46 7.80
CA ASP A 92 2.32 0.55 6.96
C ASP A 92 1.23 -0.18 7.74
N PHE A 93 1.49 -0.52 9.01
CA PHE A 93 0.50 -1.23 9.84
C PHE A 93 -0.76 -0.38 10.07
N PRO A 94 -0.68 0.83 10.65
CA PRO A 94 -1.87 1.67 10.77
C PRO A 94 -2.47 2.04 9.41
N GLY A 95 -1.66 2.17 8.35
CA GLY A 95 -2.15 2.37 6.99
C GLY A 95 -3.00 1.21 6.48
N MET A 96 -2.56 -0.02 6.70
CA MET A 96 -3.32 -1.21 6.29
C MET A 96 -4.56 -1.44 7.17
N LEU A 97 -4.51 -1.07 8.44
CA LEU A 97 -5.70 -1.07 9.33
C LEU A 97 -6.73 -0.05 8.84
N ALA A 98 -6.30 1.14 8.44
CA ALA A 98 -7.18 2.15 7.84
C ALA A 98 -7.81 1.65 6.54
N LEU A 99 -7.05 0.96 5.67
CA LEU A 99 -7.56 0.32 4.46
C LEU A 99 -8.65 -0.71 4.78
N ALA A 100 -8.41 -1.62 5.74
CA ALA A 100 -9.38 -2.64 6.12
C ALA A 100 -10.69 -2.03 6.64
N LYS A 101 -10.59 -0.99 7.49
CA LYS A 101 -11.75 -0.24 7.99
C LYS A 101 -12.50 0.48 6.87
N HIS A 102 -11.79 1.13 5.95
CA HIS A 102 -12.37 1.83 4.81
C HIS A 102 -13.12 0.88 3.88
N ALA A 103 -12.54 -0.30 3.61
CA ALA A 103 -13.15 -1.35 2.80
C ALA A 103 -14.34 -2.06 3.49
N GLY A 104 -14.55 -1.86 4.79
CA GLY A 104 -15.55 -2.59 5.57
C GLY A 104 -15.19 -4.08 5.76
N VAL A 105 -13.90 -4.43 5.70
CA VAL A 105 -13.42 -5.81 5.85
C VAL A 105 -13.14 -6.11 7.32
N ASP A 106 -13.92 -6.99 7.91
CA ASP A 106 -13.70 -7.55 9.25
C ASP A 106 -13.02 -8.92 9.16
N MET A 107 -12.01 -9.15 10.02
CA MET A 107 -11.23 -10.39 10.04
C MET A 107 -11.49 -11.25 11.28
N LYS A 108 -12.31 -10.76 12.23
CA LYS A 108 -12.52 -11.44 13.51
C LYS A 108 -13.11 -12.84 13.32
N GLY A 109 -12.39 -13.85 13.81
CA GLY A 109 -12.79 -15.26 13.73
C GLY A 109 -12.74 -15.88 12.33
N LYS A 110 -12.16 -15.17 11.32
CA LYS A 110 -12.12 -15.60 9.94
C LYS A 110 -10.78 -16.22 9.55
N LYS A 111 -10.80 -17.05 8.52
CA LYS A 111 -9.59 -17.57 7.86
C LYS A 111 -9.10 -16.54 6.86
N VAL A 112 -7.83 -16.17 6.96
CA VAL A 112 -7.15 -15.17 6.12
C VAL A 112 -6.07 -15.84 5.30
N LEU A 113 -6.07 -15.63 3.99
CA LEU A 113 -4.96 -15.96 3.10
C LEU A 113 -4.21 -14.68 2.72
N ILE A 114 -2.90 -14.67 2.92
CA ILE A 114 -2.01 -13.60 2.52
C ILE A 114 -1.20 -14.07 1.32
N LEU A 115 -1.43 -13.46 0.17
CA LEU A 115 -0.69 -13.77 -1.05
C LEU A 115 0.65 -13.06 -1.02
N GLY A 116 1.75 -13.82 -1.00
CA GLY A 116 3.12 -13.33 -0.92
C GLY A 116 3.76 -13.50 0.45
N THR A 117 5.10 -13.34 0.49
CA THR A 117 5.94 -13.53 1.70
C THR A 117 6.91 -12.36 1.93
N GLY A 118 6.69 -11.21 1.28
CA GLY A 118 7.53 -10.01 1.37
C GLY A 118 7.19 -9.11 2.57
N GLY A 119 7.74 -7.89 2.58
CA GLY A 119 7.53 -6.92 3.68
C GLY A 119 6.06 -6.58 3.93
N ALA A 120 5.27 -6.32 2.88
CA ALA A 120 3.85 -6.04 3.01
C ALA A 120 3.05 -7.23 3.58
N SER A 121 3.49 -8.46 3.30
CA SER A 121 2.86 -9.68 3.84
C SER A 121 3.03 -9.79 5.36
N LYS A 122 4.16 -9.33 5.91
CA LYS A 122 4.38 -9.29 7.36
C LYS A 122 3.44 -8.30 8.03
N THR A 123 3.24 -7.14 7.41
CA THR A 123 2.26 -6.14 7.87
C THR A 123 0.83 -6.68 7.81
N ALA A 124 0.48 -7.38 6.72
CA ALA A 124 -0.84 -8.02 6.56
C ALA A 124 -1.08 -9.10 7.63
N HIS A 125 -0.05 -9.88 7.98
CA HIS A 125 -0.13 -10.88 9.04
C HIS A 125 -0.38 -10.24 10.41
N ALA A 126 0.42 -9.24 10.75
CA ALA A 126 0.24 -8.50 12.00
C ALA A 126 -1.15 -7.84 12.09
N LEU A 127 -1.68 -7.33 10.97
CA LEU A 127 -3.05 -6.81 10.89
C LEU A 127 -4.08 -7.91 11.15
N ALA A 128 -3.97 -9.06 10.48
CA ALA A 128 -4.93 -10.15 10.62
C ALA A 128 -4.97 -10.69 12.07
N GLU A 129 -3.80 -10.84 12.70
CA GLU A 129 -3.72 -11.18 14.12
C GLU A 129 -4.37 -10.12 15.01
N PHE A 130 -4.05 -8.84 14.79
CA PHE A 130 -4.62 -7.72 15.56
C PHE A 130 -6.14 -7.64 15.44
N MET A 131 -6.69 -7.92 14.25
CA MET A 131 -8.13 -7.95 13.99
C MET A 131 -8.80 -9.27 14.45
N GLY A 132 -8.04 -10.18 15.07
CA GLY A 132 -8.58 -11.41 15.67
C GLY A 132 -8.94 -12.50 14.65
N ALA A 133 -8.17 -12.61 13.57
CA ALA A 133 -8.32 -13.71 12.61
C ALA A 133 -8.21 -15.08 13.30
N LYS A 134 -8.99 -16.06 12.85
CA LYS A 134 -8.96 -17.44 13.37
C LYS A 134 -7.69 -18.17 12.94
N SER A 135 -7.29 -17.99 11.70
CA SER A 135 -6.04 -18.51 11.13
C SER A 135 -5.55 -17.60 10.03
N VAL A 136 -4.23 -17.59 9.83
CA VAL A 136 -3.55 -16.80 8.82
C VAL A 136 -2.54 -17.70 8.12
N ASP A 137 -2.69 -17.89 6.81
CA ASP A 137 -1.80 -18.69 5.99
C ASP A 137 -1.17 -17.84 4.90
N TYR A 138 0.16 -17.93 4.75
CA TYR A 138 0.86 -17.33 3.63
C TYR A 138 0.76 -18.21 2.40
N VAL A 139 0.51 -17.61 1.24
CA VAL A 139 0.47 -18.27 -0.05
C VAL A 139 1.65 -17.82 -0.90
N SER A 140 2.45 -18.74 -1.41
CA SER A 140 3.58 -18.43 -2.28
C SER A 140 3.71 -19.44 -3.42
N ARG A 141 4.46 -19.06 -4.47
CA ARG A 141 4.73 -19.96 -5.62
C ARG A 141 5.53 -21.21 -5.24
N SER A 142 6.35 -21.13 -4.21
CA SER A 142 7.26 -22.21 -3.83
C SER A 142 6.76 -23.07 -2.68
N GLY A 143 5.79 -22.61 -1.91
CA GLY A 143 5.32 -23.26 -0.68
C GLY A 143 6.39 -23.40 0.41
N LYS A 144 7.49 -22.62 0.33
CA LYS A 144 8.61 -22.69 1.29
C LYS A 144 8.43 -21.71 2.44
N GLY A 145 9.19 -21.92 3.52
CA GLY A 145 9.22 -20.99 4.66
C GLY A 145 7.91 -20.90 5.43
N GLY A 146 7.16 -22.02 5.53
CA GLY A 146 5.88 -22.06 6.24
C GLY A 146 4.69 -21.52 5.42
N SER A 147 4.89 -21.20 4.13
CA SER A 147 3.80 -20.86 3.23
C SER A 147 3.23 -22.09 2.52
N ILE A 148 1.96 -22.02 2.10
CA ILE A 148 1.33 -22.99 1.22
C ILE A 148 1.47 -22.57 -0.25
N THR A 149 1.26 -23.50 -1.18
CA THR A 149 1.21 -23.16 -2.62
C THR A 149 -0.15 -22.61 -3.00
N TYR A 150 -0.25 -21.98 -4.19
CA TYR A 150 -1.55 -21.54 -4.74
C TYR A 150 -2.51 -22.72 -4.99
N GLU A 151 -1.98 -23.88 -5.37
CA GLU A 151 -2.77 -25.11 -5.56
C GLU A 151 -3.35 -25.59 -4.22
N GLN A 152 -2.54 -25.65 -3.18
CA GLN A 152 -2.99 -25.99 -1.83
C GLN A 152 -4.03 -24.98 -1.30
N ALA A 153 -3.82 -23.67 -1.56
CA ALA A 153 -4.78 -22.65 -1.17
C ALA A 153 -6.17 -22.91 -1.79
N VAL A 154 -6.24 -23.33 -3.05
CA VAL A 154 -7.50 -23.64 -3.74
C VAL A 154 -8.07 -24.99 -3.31
N GLN A 155 -7.24 -26.01 -3.09
CA GLN A 155 -7.72 -27.36 -2.81
C GLN A 155 -8.05 -27.58 -1.33
N GLU A 156 -7.25 -27.02 -0.41
CA GLU A 156 -7.31 -27.34 1.02
C GLU A 156 -7.79 -26.16 1.88
N HIS A 157 -7.72 -24.90 1.34
CA HIS A 157 -8.07 -23.68 2.05
C HIS A 157 -9.13 -22.84 1.33
N ASN A 158 -9.94 -23.46 0.44
CA ASN A 158 -10.99 -22.77 -0.32
C ASN A 158 -12.14 -22.24 0.57
N ASP A 159 -12.15 -22.59 1.84
CA ASP A 159 -13.05 -22.02 2.85
C ASP A 159 -12.54 -20.70 3.46
N ALA A 160 -11.45 -20.14 2.95
CA ALA A 160 -10.95 -18.83 3.36
C ALA A 160 -11.98 -17.73 3.10
N GLN A 161 -12.08 -16.83 4.06
CA GLN A 161 -13.06 -15.75 4.06
C GLN A 161 -12.45 -14.41 3.69
N ILE A 162 -11.14 -14.24 3.90
CA ILE A 162 -10.42 -13.01 3.56
C ILE A 162 -9.19 -13.36 2.72
N ILE A 163 -8.96 -12.57 1.67
CA ILE A 163 -7.73 -12.62 0.88
C ILE A 163 -7.07 -11.24 0.92
N ILE A 164 -5.77 -11.21 1.25
CA ILE A 164 -4.95 -10.00 1.20
C ILE A 164 -3.83 -10.21 0.18
N ASN A 165 -3.84 -9.44 -0.91
CA ASN A 165 -2.75 -9.47 -1.88
C ASN A 165 -1.60 -8.55 -1.45
N ALA A 166 -0.45 -9.14 -1.20
CA ALA A 166 0.81 -8.47 -0.92
C ALA A 166 1.90 -8.84 -1.94
N THR A 167 1.48 -9.31 -3.13
CA THR A 167 2.36 -9.60 -4.28
C THR A 167 2.28 -8.48 -5.32
N PRO A 168 3.23 -8.38 -6.26
CA PRO A 168 3.15 -7.44 -7.37
C PRO A 168 2.26 -7.93 -8.54
N ALA A 169 1.52 -9.03 -8.39
CA ALA A 169 0.67 -9.57 -9.47
C ALA A 169 -0.54 -8.65 -9.72
N GLY A 170 -0.61 -8.07 -10.91
CA GLY A 170 -1.61 -7.06 -11.27
C GLY A 170 -1.12 -5.61 -11.14
N MET A 171 0.10 -5.38 -10.65
CA MET A 171 0.72 -4.06 -10.58
C MET A 171 1.22 -3.61 -11.95
N PHE A 172 1.15 -2.28 -12.21
CA PHE A 172 1.75 -1.68 -13.40
C PHE A 172 3.25 -2.02 -13.52
N PRO A 173 3.78 -2.29 -14.72
CA PRO A 173 3.11 -2.26 -16.01
C PRO A 173 2.31 -3.55 -16.38
N LYS A 174 2.39 -4.61 -15.57
CA LYS A 174 1.75 -5.91 -15.85
C LYS A 174 0.35 -6.01 -15.25
N VAL A 175 -0.50 -5.04 -15.58
CA VAL A 175 -1.85 -4.87 -14.98
C VAL A 175 -2.83 -6.03 -15.23
N GLY A 176 -2.57 -6.88 -16.23
CA GLY A 176 -3.42 -8.04 -16.54
C GLY A 176 -3.33 -9.20 -15.54
N GLY A 177 -2.37 -9.14 -14.59
CA GLY A 177 -2.14 -10.21 -13.62
C GLY A 177 -3.31 -10.42 -12.66
N ARG A 178 -3.59 -11.69 -12.36
CA ARG A 178 -4.46 -12.15 -11.27
C ARG A 178 -3.63 -13.05 -10.37
N PRO A 179 -3.40 -12.70 -9.10
CA PRO A 179 -2.59 -13.54 -8.22
C PRO A 179 -3.26 -14.89 -7.92
N ILE A 180 -4.59 -14.90 -7.84
CA ILE A 180 -5.41 -16.09 -7.60
C ILE A 180 -6.79 -15.90 -8.22
N ASP A 181 -7.45 -17.01 -8.61
CA ASP A 181 -8.85 -17.00 -9.04
C ASP A 181 -9.75 -17.10 -7.80
N ILE A 182 -10.42 -15.99 -7.47
CA ILE A 182 -11.30 -15.91 -6.31
C ILE A 182 -12.61 -16.67 -6.46
N SER A 183 -12.97 -17.13 -7.67
CA SER A 183 -14.14 -17.98 -7.88
C SER A 183 -14.02 -19.31 -7.14
N SER A 184 -12.79 -19.76 -6.86
CA SER A 184 -12.50 -20.96 -6.07
C SER A 184 -12.79 -20.82 -4.57
N PHE A 185 -13.15 -19.61 -4.09
CA PHE A 185 -13.39 -19.34 -2.67
C PHE A 185 -14.86 -18.98 -2.41
N PRO A 186 -15.75 -19.96 -2.22
CA PRO A 186 -17.19 -19.71 -2.11
C PRO A 186 -17.59 -18.96 -0.83
N LYS A 187 -16.71 -18.96 0.20
CA LYS A 187 -16.96 -18.27 1.48
C LYS A 187 -16.23 -16.93 1.59
N LEU A 188 -15.68 -16.40 0.48
CA LEU A 188 -14.93 -15.15 0.48
C LEU A 188 -15.85 -13.97 0.84
N GLU A 189 -15.46 -13.21 1.88
CA GLU A 189 -16.20 -12.09 2.45
C GLU A 189 -15.46 -10.76 2.36
N GLY A 190 -14.16 -10.78 2.01
CA GLY A 190 -13.37 -9.56 1.89
C GLY A 190 -12.08 -9.76 1.13
N VAL A 191 -11.68 -8.73 0.38
CA VAL A 191 -10.41 -8.70 -0.38
C VAL A 191 -9.72 -7.37 -0.17
N LEU A 192 -8.45 -7.40 0.23
CA LEU A 192 -7.58 -6.23 0.28
C LEU A 192 -6.40 -6.42 -0.67
N ASP A 193 -6.01 -5.36 -1.35
CA ASP A 193 -4.85 -5.38 -2.23
C ASP A 193 -3.86 -4.27 -1.84
N ALA A 194 -2.59 -4.60 -1.63
CA ALA A 194 -1.57 -3.60 -1.36
C ALA A 194 -1.17 -2.80 -2.61
N ILE A 195 -1.60 -3.20 -3.80
CA ILE A 195 -1.31 -2.51 -5.05
C ILE A 195 -2.19 -1.26 -5.17
N TYR A 196 -1.55 -0.12 -5.45
CA TYR A 196 -2.21 1.17 -5.67
C TYR A 196 -2.15 1.65 -7.13
N ASN A 197 -1.31 1.05 -7.94
CA ASN A 197 -1.20 1.35 -9.38
C ASN A 197 -1.25 0.03 -10.19
N PRO A 198 -2.35 -0.24 -10.90
CA PRO A 198 -3.53 0.60 -11.14
C PRO A 198 -4.39 0.79 -9.88
N LEU A 199 -5.31 1.77 -9.91
CA LEU A 199 -6.23 2.06 -8.80
C LEU A 199 -7.11 0.86 -8.44
N ARG A 200 -7.44 0.01 -9.41
CA ARG A 200 -8.18 -1.24 -9.23
C ARG A 200 -7.50 -2.33 -10.04
N THR A 201 -6.97 -3.33 -9.36
CA THR A 201 -6.46 -4.55 -9.98
C THR A 201 -7.59 -5.46 -10.42
N ASN A 202 -7.31 -6.43 -11.29
CA ASN A 202 -8.31 -7.43 -11.67
C ASN A 202 -8.85 -8.20 -10.44
N LEU A 203 -8.02 -8.44 -9.44
CA LEU A 203 -8.45 -9.05 -8.17
C LEU A 203 -9.56 -8.25 -7.47
N ILE A 204 -9.40 -6.93 -7.40
CA ILE A 204 -10.39 -6.02 -6.81
C ILE A 204 -11.66 -5.96 -7.68
N LEU A 205 -11.51 -5.89 -9.01
CA LEU A 205 -12.66 -5.90 -9.92
C LEU A 205 -13.47 -7.20 -9.81
N ASP A 206 -12.81 -8.35 -9.81
CA ASP A 206 -13.46 -9.65 -9.69
C ASP A 206 -14.22 -9.79 -8.35
N ALA A 207 -13.67 -9.23 -7.25
CA ALA A 207 -14.35 -9.20 -5.96
C ALA A 207 -15.57 -8.28 -5.96
N GLN A 208 -15.44 -7.06 -6.53
CA GLN A 208 -16.55 -6.11 -6.65
C GLN A 208 -17.69 -6.63 -7.51
N GLU A 209 -17.40 -7.33 -8.63
CA GLU A 209 -18.41 -7.99 -9.47
C GLU A 209 -19.22 -9.05 -8.71
N ARG A 210 -18.59 -9.69 -7.72
CA ARG A 210 -19.25 -10.65 -6.81
C ARG A 210 -19.97 -10.00 -5.62
N GLY A 211 -19.94 -8.66 -5.51
CA GLY A 211 -20.49 -7.92 -4.39
C GLY A 211 -19.71 -8.11 -3.07
N ILE A 212 -18.44 -8.53 -3.16
CA ILE A 212 -17.57 -8.73 -2.01
C ILE A 212 -16.87 -7.41 -1.69
N PRO A 213 -16.87 -6.94 -0.42
CA PRO A 213 -16.10 -5.79 0.03
C PRO A 213 -14.64 -5.92 -0.38
N ALA A 214 -14.15 -4.92 -1.17
CA ALA A 214 -12.81 -4.97 -1.72
C ALA A 214 -12.25 -3.59 -1.99
N GLU A 215 -10.98 -3.32 -1.64
CA GLU A 215 -10.32 -2.04 -1.87
C GLU A 215 -8.83 -2.23 -2.17
N GLY A 216 -8.31 -1.36 -3.07
CA GLY A 216 -6.91 -1.31 -3.47
C GLY A 216 -6.05 -0.47 -2.54
N GLY A 217 -4.73 -0.57 -2.72
CA GLY A 217 -3.72 -0.03 -1.81
C GLY A 217 -3.61 1.49 -1.74
N LEU A 218 -4.33 2.27 -2.56
CA LEU A 218 -4.21 3.72 -2.53
C LEU A 218 -4.64 4.31 -1.17
N TYR A 219 -5.69 3.75 -0.54
CA TYR A 219 -6.11 4.22 0.78
C TYR A 219 -5.05 3.93 1.84
N MET A 220 -4.44 2.74 1.82
CA MET A 220 -3.30 2.39 2.67
C MET A 220 -2.12 3.35 2.43
N LEU A 221 -1.79 3.65 1.18
CA LEU A 221 -0.69 4.54 0.82
C LEU A 221 -0.93 5.97 1.34
N SER A 222 -2.15 6.49 1.23
CA SER A 222 -2.52 7.79 1.77
C SER A 222 -2.46 7.80 3.29
N ALA A 223 -3.02 6.78 3.94
CA ALA A 223 -3.04 6.67 5.38
C ALA A 223 -1.62 6.58 5.96
N GLN A 224 -0.76 5.69 5.44
CA GLN A 224 0.60 5.55 5.96
C GLN A 224 1.42 6.85 5.82
N ALA A 225 1.14 7.68 4.79
CA ALA A 225 1.81 8.97 4.63
C ALA A 225 1.35 9.99 5.69
N VAL A 226 0.08 10.02 6.04
CA VAL A 226 -0.44 10.86 7.13
C VAL A 226 0.09 10.40 8.49
N TYR A 227 0.17 9.10 8.73
CA TYR A 227 0.83 8.56 9.93
C TYR A 227 2.33 8.90 9.96
N ALA A 228 3.01 8.82 8.80
CA ALA A 228 4.43 9.21 8.70
C ALA A 228 4.63 10.71 8.97
N LEU A 229 3.76 11.59 8.46
CA LEU A 229 3.78 13.02 8.75
C LEU A 229 3.71 13.29 10.26
N ALA A 230 2.78 12.63 10.97
CA ALA A 230 2.65 12.79 12.42
C ALA A 230 3.94 12.37 13.15
N VAL A 231 4.58 11.27 12.73
CA VAL A 231 5.86 10.80 13.28
C VAL A 231 7.01 11.76 12.91
N PHE A 232 7.07 12.24 11.67
CA PHE A 232 8.11 13.15 11.17
C PHE A 232 8.15 14.46 11.94
N GLN A 233 6.98 15.05 12.17
CA GLN A 233 6.86 16.35 12.81
C GLN A 233 6.57 16.28 14.32
N SER A 234 6.38 15.07 14.87
CA SER A 234 5.98 14.85 16.27
C SER A 234 4.71 15.64 16.63
N ILE A 235 3.73 15.63 15.73
CA ILE A 235 2.43 16.29 15.88
C ILE A 235 1.32 15.27 16.15
N GLU A 236 0.18 15.76 16.63
CA GLU A 236 -1.03 14.95 16.76
C GLU A 236 -1.55 14.54 15.36
N LEU A 237 -2.03 13.30 15.25
CA LEU A 237 -2.53 12.75 14.00
C LEU A 237 -3.89 13.39 13.65
N ASP A 238 -3.98 13.95 12.45
CA ASP A 238 -5.24 14.37 11.83
C ASP A 238 -5.69 13.35 10.79
N GLU A 239 -6.55 12.41 11.19
CA GLU A 239 -7.08 11.36 10.29
C GLU A 239 -7.93 11.93 9.14
N SER A 240 -8.45 13.18 9.24
CA SER A 240 -9.21 13.79 8.15
C SER A 240 -8.38 14.00 6.88
N LEU A 241 -7.06 14.15 7.02
CA LEU A 241 -6.12 14.28 5.93
C LEU A 241 -6.03 13.00 5.08
N ILE A 242 -6.29 11.83 5.67
CA ILE A 242 -6.25 10.54 4.94
C ILE A 242 -7.24 10.55 3.79
N LYS A 243 -8.50 10.90 4.10
CA LYS A 243 -9.56 10.94 3.10
C LYS A 243 -9.29 12.01 2.04
N SER A 244 -8.85 13.19 2.46
CA SER A 244 -8.52 14.29 1.54
C SER A 244 -7.42 13.90 0.56
N ALA A 245 -6.31 13.34 1.05
CA ALA A 245 -5.20 12.89 0.22
C ALA A 245 -5.62 11.75 -0.74
N PHE A 246 -6.38 10.77 -0.23
CA PHE A 246 -6.90 9.68 -1.04
C PHE A 246 -7.79 10.18 -2.17
N ASP A 247 -8.80 11.01 -1.88
CA ASP A 247 -9.75 11.50 -2.87
C ASP A 247 -9.07 12.35 -3.95
N SER A 248 -8.09 13.17 -3.55
CA SER A 248 -7.32 14.00 -4.46
C SER A 248 -6.47 13.18 -5.44
N VAL A 249 -5.65 12.25 -4.93
CA VAL A 249 -4.82 11.38 -5.79
C VAL A 249 -5.69 10.47 -6.66
N LYS A 250 -6.75 9.89 -6.09
CA LYS A 250 -7.72 9.09 -6.85
C LYS A 250 -8.31 9.88 -8.00
N SER A 251 -8.78 11.10 -7.74
CA SER A 251 -9.33 11.97 -8.78
C SER A 251 -8.29 12.31 -9.86
N ALA A 252 -7.04 12.62 -9.46
CA ALA A 252 -5.97 12.94 -10.41
C ALA A 252 -5.61 11.74 -11.32
N LYS A 253 -5.64 10.51 -10.80
CA LYS A 253 -5.26 9.29 -11.54
C LYS A 253 -6.42 8.62 -12.29
N GLN A 254 -7.67 9.01 -12.04
CA GLN A 254 -8.82 8.47 -12.78
C GLN A 254 -8.92 9.11 -14.17
N ASN A 255 -9.14 8.29 -15.20
CA ASN A 255 -9.50 8.76 -16.52
C ASN A 255 -11.03 8.95 -16.64
N ILE A 256 -11.45 9.95 -17.39
CA ILE A 256 -12.85 10.17 -17.74
C ILE A 256 -13.05 9.68 -19.17
N VAL A 257 -13.89 8.67 -19.36
CA VAL A 257 -14.20 8.11 -20.68
C VAL A 257 -15.62 8.49 -21.08
N LEU A 258 -15.75 9.21 -22.19
CA LEU A 258 -17.05 9.59 -22.76
C LEU A 258 -17.49 8.54 -23.77
N VAL A 259 -18.61 7.89 -23.50
CA VAL A 259 -19.23 6.89 -24.37
C VAL A 259 -20.51 7.46 -24.94
N GLY A 260 -20.75 7.24 -26.23
CA GLY A 260 -21.98 7.69 -26.90
C GLY A 260 -21.93 7.54 -28.43
N MET A 261 -23.06 7.68 -29.09
CA MET A 261 -23.18 7.57 -30.54
C MET A 261 -22.40 8.68 -31.29
N PRO A 262 -22.07 8.51 -32.57
CA PRO A 262 -21.54 9.59 -33.40
C PRO A 262 -22.44 10.85 -33.31
N SER A 263 -21.81 12.03 -33.29
CA SER A 263 -22.49 13.35 -33.21
C SER A 263 -23.25 13.63 -31.90
N SER A 264 -23.08 12.83 -30.83
CA SER A 264 -23.74 13.05 -29.53
C SER A 264 -23.08 14.14 -28.65
N GLY A 265 -22.18 14.95 -29.20
CA GLY A 265 -21.54 16.06 -28.47
C GLY A 265 -20.35 15.65 -27.55
N LYS A 266 -19.83 14.42 -27.64
CA LYS A 266 -18.70 13.93 -26.81
C LYS A 266 -17.50 14.86 -26.83
N THR A 267 -17.09 15.32 -28.02
CA THR A 267 -15.94 16.23 -28.16
C THR A 267 -16.17 17.57 -27.46
N THR A 268 -17.40 18.12 -27.54
CA THR A 268 -17.73 19.38 -26.85
C THR A 268 -17.72 19.21 -25.35
N VAL A 269 -18.33 18.14 -24.83
CA VAL A 269 -18.32 17.81 -23.40
C VAL A 269 -16.90 17.49 -22.93
N GLY A 270 -16.13 16.74 -23.74
CA GLY A 270 -14.74 16.39 -23.44
C GLY A 270 -13.84 17.61 -23.24
N LYS A 271 -13.97 18.64 -24.12
CA LYS A 271 -13.21 19.90 -23.98
C LYS A 271 -13.54 20.62 -22.66
N ILE A 272 -14.84 20.72 -22.33
CA ILE A 272 -15.28 21.35 -21.06
C ILE A 272 -14.78 20.57 -19.86
N LEU A 273 -14.83 19.24 -19.91
CA LEU A 273 -14.32 18.39 -18.83
C LEU A 273 -12.82 18.52 -18.67
N ALA A 274 -12.05 18.52 -19.77
CA ALA A 274 -10.61 18.72 -19.75
C ALA A 274 -10.24 20.06 -19.07
N GLU A 275 -10.90 21.15 -19.49
CA GLU A 275 -10.70 22.47 -18.91
C GLU A 275 -11.02 22.51 -17.39
N LYS A 276 -12.15 21.92 -16.98
CA LYS A 276 -12.59 21.92 -15.57
C LYS A 276 -11.78 20.98 -14.67
N SER A 277 -11.28 19.88 -15.20
CA SER A 277 -10.57 18.85 -14.43
C SER A 277 -9.04 19.00 -14.47
N GLY A 278 -8.51 19.85 -15.36
CA GLY A 278 -7.07 19.96 -15.61
C GLY A 278 -6.48 18.72 -16.30
N LYS A 279 -7.31 17.85 -16.87
CA LYS A 279 -6.88 16.62 -17.56
C LYS A 279 -6.70 16.88 -19.05
N GLU A 280 -5.79 16.13 -19.67
CA GLU A 280 -5.63 16.16 -21.13
C GLU A 280 -6.81 15.49 -21.84
N LEU A 281 -7.21 16.05 -22.97
CA LEU A 281 -8.20 15.46 -23.86
C LEU A 281 -7.46 14.61 -24.90
N ALA A 282 -7.64 13.29 -24.86
CA ALA A 282 -7.10 12.35 -25.83
C ALA A 282 -8.07 12.11 -27.02
#